data_60cf82c4fe3e047a9297fbd5da0cf253
#
_entry.id   60cf82c4fe3e047a9297fbd5da0cf253
#
_cell.length_a   1.000
_cell.length_b   1.000
_cell.length_c   1.000
_cell.angle_alpha   90.00
_cell.angle_beta   90.00
_cell.angle_gamma   90.00
#
_symmetry.space_group_name_H-M   'P 1'
#
loop_
_entity.id
_entity.type
_entity.pdbx_description
1 polymer ?
#
loop_
_entity_poly.entity_id
_entity_poly.type
_entity_poly.pdbx_seq_one_letter_code
_entity_poly.pdbx_strand_id
1 'polypeptide(L)'
;MRSFRVVFIVLLAGLGLSLLVWGYRPAPVAPADLGIGRGFSGDLMLPREEIEKALARARTTMLAYHQNGLRLKVGSDISALLVFIATSAVTLILGWWGHAPRTGEPDSATPPPGVPVRAARWIGFLAAIAAVMTGFGHFAAESAQAHFNSADRVRDQLDQTRKDIVIAKTAEDARAALDKLETQIGR
;
A
#
# COMPACT_ATOMS: atom_id res chain seq x y z
N MET A 1 -29.72 20.11 13.21
CA MET A 1 -29.89 19.43 11.91
C MET A 1 -28.76 19.66 10.92
N ARG A 2 -28.15 20.87 10.81
CA ARG A 2 -27.00 21.09 9.88
C ARG A 2 -25.75 20.25 10.22
N SER A 3 -25.45 20.05 11.50
CA SER A 3 -24.26 19.28 11.92
C SER A 3 -24.33 17.78 11.54
N PHE A 4 -25.54 17.19 11.53
CA PHE A 4 -25.71 15.79 11.13
C PHE A 4 -25.45 15.57 9.63
N ARG A 5 -25.79 16.55 8.79
CA ARG A 5 -25.51 16.51 7.34
C ARG A 5 -24.01 16.55 7.04
N VAL A 6 -23.25 17.35 7.79
CA VAL A 6 -21.78 17.42 7.60
C VAL A 6 -21.11 16.11 8.01
N VAL A 7 -21.50 15.51 9.15
CA VAL A 7 -20.98 14.18 9.56
C VAL A 7 -21.29 13.12 8.52
N PHE A 8 -22.51 13.12 8.00
CA PHE A 8 -22.93 12.15 7.00
C PHE A 8 -22.17 12.30 5.67
N ILE A 9 -21.89 13.54 5.24
CA ILE A 9 -21.09 13.84 4.05
C ILE A 9 -19.65 13.36 4.24
N VAL A 10 -19.04 13.59 5.41
CA VAL A 10 -17.65 13.13 5.69
C VAL A 10 -17.57 11.62 5.75
N LEU A 11 -18.57 10.95 6.35
CA LEU A 11 -18.64 9.48 6.36
C LEU A 11 -18.84 8.91 4.96
N LEU A 12 -19.71 9.51 4.15
CA LEU A 12 -19.92 9.10 2.76
C LEU A 12 -18.68 9.33 1.90
N ALA A 13 -17.98 10.47 2.10
CA ALA A 13 -16.73 10.74 1.40
C ALA A 13 -15.63 9.73 1.81
N GLY A 14 -15.53 9.40 3.09
CA GLY A 14 -14.59 8.39 3.60
C GLY A 14 -14.91 6.99 3.08
N LEU A 15 -16.19 6.60 3.04
CA LEU A 15 -16.64 5.34 2.48
C LEU A 15 -16.40 5.28 0.97
N GLY A 16 -16.72 6.37 0.25
CA GLY A 16 -16.47 6.50 -1.19
C GLY A 16 -14.98 6.40 -1.53
N LEU A 17 -14.12 7.04 -0.74
CA LEU A 17 -12.68 6.94 -0.90
C LEU A 17 -12.16 5.52 -0.62
N SER A 18 -12.68 4.87 0.42
CA SER A 18 -12.33 3.46 0.73
C SER A 18 -12.74 2.51 -0.38
N LEU A 19 -13.92 2.71 -0.99
CA LEU A 19 -14.37 1.93 -2.14
C LEU A 19 -13.54 2.23 -3.40
N LEU A 20 -13.10 3.48 -3.61
CA LEU A 20 -12.18 3.85 -4.68
C LEU A 20 -10.83 3.16 -4.53
N VAL A 21 -10.28 3.11 -3.30
CA VAL A 21 -9.03 2.39 -3.01
C VAL A 21 -9.21 0.89 -3.27
N TRP A 22 -10.32 0.32 -2.82
CA TRP A 22 -10.61 -1.10 -3.00
C TRP A 22 -10.88 -1.46 -4.47
N GLY A 23 -11.52 -0.56 -5.22
CA GLY A 23 -11.73 -0.67 -6.66
C GLY A 23 -10.51 -0.33 -7.51
N TYR A 24 -9.49 0.33 -6.93
CA TYR A 24 -8.30 0.69 -7.67
C TYR A 24 -7.53 -0.56 -8.13
N ARG A 25 -7.51 -0.74 -9.43
CA ARG A 25 -6.68 -1.75 -10.07
C ARG A 25 -5.47 -1.05 -10.66
N PRO A 26 -4.28 -1.19 -10.04
CA PRO A 26 -3.07 -0.63 -10.65
C PRO A 26 -2.92 -1.21 -12.05
N ALA A 27 -2.40 -0.39 -12.97
CA ALA A 27 -2.10 -0.85 -14.31
C ALA A 27 -1.22 -2.11 -14.26
N PRO A 28 -1.50 -3.13 -15.08
CA PRO A 28 -0.68 -4.33 -15.12
C PRO A 28 0.75 -3.93 -15.48
N VAL A 29 1.69 -4.28 -14.60
CA VAL A 29 3.12 -4.05 -14.86
C VAL A 29 3.56 -5.06 -15.91
N ALA A 30 4.13 -4.58 -17.02
CA ALA A 30 4.65 -5.45 -18.05
C ALA A 30 5.88 -6.21 -17.53
N PRO A 31 6.05 -7.51 -17.85
CA PRO A 31 7.23 -8.28 -17.44
C PRO A 31 8.55 -7.65 -17.87
N ALA A 32 8.56 -6.93 -19.01
CA ALA A 32 9.72 -6.21 -19.51
C ALA A 32 10.16 -5.07 -18.59
N ASP A 33 9.23 -4.37 -17.97
CA ASP A 33 9.50 -3.24 -17.04
C ASP A 33 10.18 -3.72 -15.75
N LEU A 34 10.03 -5.00 -15.43
CA LEU A 34 10.67 -5.65 -14.29
C LEU A 34 11.99 -6.36 -14.68
N GLY A 35 12.46 -6.18 -15.90
CA GLY A 35 13.72 -6.74 -16.38
C GLY A 35 13.70 -8.26 -16.63
N ILE A 36 12.52 -8.89 -16.72
CA ILE A 36 12.36 -10.35 -16.84
C ILE A 36 12.29 -10.83 -18.30
N GLY A 37 12.49 -9.95 -19.26
CA GLY A 37 12.18 -10.19 -20.67
C GLY A 37 13.24 -10.91 -21.52
N ARG A 38 14.39 -11.32 -20.96
CA ARG A 38 15.48 -11.93 -21.76
C ARG A 38 15.16 -13.40 -22.11
N GLY A 39 15.05 -13.71 -23.40
CA GLY A 39 14.96 -15.06 -23.89
C GLY A 39 16.25 -15.86 -23.64
N PHE A 40 16.16 -17.18 -23.78
CA PHE A 40 17.34 -18.03 -23.73
C PHE A 40 18.09 -17.95 -25.07
N SER A 41 19.42 -17.85 -25.01
CA SER A 41 20.32 -17.94 -26.17
C SER A 41 21.20 -19.15 -25.97
N GLY A 42 21.28 -20.01 -26.99
CA GLY A 42 22.11 -21.21 -27.00
C GLY A 42 21.33 -22.52 -27.01
N ASP A 43 22.08 -23.64 -27.05
CA ASP A 43 21.53 -24.98 -26.97
C ASP A 43 21.21 -25.34 -25.53
N LEU A 44 19.93 -25.65 -25.29
CA LEU A 44 19.43 -25.99 -23.95
C LEU A 44 19.24 -27.50 -23.85
N MET A 45 19.55 -28.07 -22.71
CA MET A 45 19.41 -29.51 -22.43
C MET A 45 17.95 -29.98 -22.30
N LEU A 46 17.00 -29.01 -22.16
CA LEU A 46 15.56 -29.27 -22.09
C LEU A 46 14.81 -28.53 -23.21
N PRO A 47 13.61 -29.02 -23.60
CA PRO A 47 12.73 -28.31 -24.51
C PRO A 47 12.40 -26.88 -23.98
N ARG A 48 12.54 -25.89 -24.84
CA ARG A 48 12.23 -24.49 -24.48
C ARG A 48 10.82 -24.31 -23.90
N GLU A 49 9.87 -25.06 -24.42
CA GLU A 49 8.48 -25.01 -23.99
C GLU A 49 8.31 -25.43 -22.52
N GLU A 50 9.02 -26.48 -22.08
CA GLU A 50 9.01 -26.94 -20.68
C GLU A 50 9.59 -25.88 -19.74
N ILE A 51 10.73 -25.30 -20.11
CA ILE A 51 11.38 -24.22 -19.36
C ILE A 51 10.48 -22.99 -19.29
N GLU A 52 9.93 -22.55 -20.42
CA GLU A 52 9.10 -21.35 -20.47
C GLU A 52 7.80 -21.50 -19.69
N LYS A 53 7.20 -22.68 -19.66
CA LYS A 53 6.00 -22.97 -18.86
C LYS A 53 6.27 -22.87 -17.36
N ALA A 54 7.38 -23.42 -16.88
CA ALA A 54 7.77 -23.33 -15.48
C ALA A 54 8.07 -21.89 -15.08
N LEU A 55 8.83 -21.17 -15.90
CA LEU A 55 9.16 -19.76 -15.65
C LEU A 55 7.95 -18.83 -15.75
N ALA A 56 6.95 -19.16 -16.60
CA ALA A 56 5.73 -18.37 -16.72
C ALA A 56 4.90 -18.39 -15.42
N ARG A 57 4.86 -19.52 -14.70
CA ARG A 57 4.22 -19.61 -13.40
C ARG A 57 4.89 -18.70 -12.37
N ALA A 58 6.21 -18.73 -12.31
CA ALA A 58 6.99 -17.88 -11.41
C ALA A 58 6.78 -16.39 -11.71
N ARG A 59 6.74 -16.02 -13.01
CA ARG A 59 6.44 -14.64 -13.44
C ARG A 59 5.04 -14.19 -13.01
N THR A 60 4.03 -15.03 -13.18
CA THR A 60 2.66 -14.68 -12.74
C THR A 60 2.57 -14.51 -11.23
N THR A 61 3.23 -15.35 -10.45
CA THR A 61 3.29 -15.22 -8.99
C THR A 61 3.99 -13.93 -8.57
N MET A 62 5.13 -13.62 -9.17
CA MET A 62 5.85 -12.38 -8.91
C MET A 62 5.01 -11.14 -9.25
N LEU A 63 4.35 -11.13 -10.41
CA LEU A 63 3.46 -10.04 -10.81
C LEU A 63 2.28 -9.88 -9.85
N ALA A 64 1.72 -10.99 -9.35
CA ALA A 64 0.64 -10.96 -8.37
C ALA A 64 1.10 -10.31 -7.05
N TYR A 65 2.28 -10.68 -6.54
CA TYR A 65 2.85 -10.03 -5.36
C TYR A 65 3.09 -8.54 -5.59
N HIS A 66 3.69 -8.18 -6.71
CA HIS A 66 3.96 -6.79 -7.03
C HIS A 66 2.67 -5.96 -7.13
N GLN A 67 1.63 -6.46 -7.79
CA GLN A 67 0.34 -5.79 -7.89
C GLN A 67 -0.36 -5.64 -6.54
N ASN A 68 -0.29 -6.65 -5.67
CA ASN A 68 -0.83 -6.57 -4.32
C ASN A 68 -0.07 -5.53 -3.48
N GLY A 69 1.26 -5.48 -3.60
CA GLY A 69 2.08 -4.45 -2.98
C GLY A 69 1.69 -3.04 -3.41
N LEU A 70 1.48 -2.82 -4.72
CA LEU A 70 1.03 -1.52 -5.25
C LEU A 70 -0.34 -1.11 -4.69
N ARG A 71 -1.31 -2.04 -4.61
CA ARG A 71 -2.63 -1.75 -4.03
C ARG A 71 -2.53 -1.30 -2.57
N LEU A 72 -1.76 -2.03 -1.78
CA LEU A 72 -1.57 -1.71 -0.37
C LEU A 72 -0.82 -0.40 -0.18
N LYS A 73 0.16 -0.12 -1.03
CA LYS A 73 0.88 1.16 -1.03
C LYS A 73 -0.06 2.34 -1.29
N VAL A 74 -0.93 2.25 -2.30
CA VAL A 74 -1.95 3.27 -2.57
C VAL A 74 -2.88 3.44 -1.36
N GLY A 75 -3.28 2.35 -0.70
CA GLY A 75 -4.07 2.40 0.54
C GLY A 75 -3.35 3.17 1.66
N SER A 76 -2.05 2.93 1.84
CA SER A 76 -1.21 3.67 2.79
C SER A 76 -1.12 5.16 2.46
N ASP A 77 -0.86 5.51 1.19
CA ASP A 77 -0.72 6.90 0.74
C ASP A 77 -2.02 7.69 0.94
N ILE A 78 -3.18 7.07 0.66
CA ILE A 78 -4.49 7.68 0.90
C ILE A 78 -4.75 7.85 2.40
N SER A 79 -4.38 6.87 3.22
CA SER A 79 -4.51 6.98 4.68
C SER A 79 -3.68 8.15 5.21
N ALA A 80 -2.45 8.32 4.73
CA ALA A 80 -1.59 9.45 5.10
C ALA A 80 -2.21 10.80 4.70
N LEU A 81 -2.81 10.89 3.50
CA LEU A 81 -3.52 12.09 3.06
C LEU A 81 -4.72 12.41 3.96
N LEU A 82 -5.51 11.39 4.35
CA LEU A 82 -6.65 11.58 5.25
C LEU A 82 -6.23 12.05 6.65
N VAL A 83 -5.14 11.49 7.18
CA VAL A 83 -4.54 11.94 8.45
C VAL A 83 -4.11 13.39 8.34
N PHE A 84 -3.45 13.79 7.26
CA PHE A 84 -3.04 15.17 7.02
C PHE A 84 -4.23 16.13 6.96
N ILE A 85 -5.29 15.76 6.24
CA ILE A 85 -6.53 16.57 6.17
C ILE A 85 -7.18 16.69 7.54
N ALA A 86 -7.32 15.59 8.28
CA ALA A 86 -7.95 15.57 9.58
C ALA A 86 -7.16 16.42 10.60
N THR A 87 -5.85 16.29 10.65
CA THR A 87 -4.98 17.07 11.55
C THR A 87 -4.96 18.55 11.18
N SER A 88 -4.94 18.88 9.89
CA SER A 88 -5.04 20.26 9.42
C SER A 88 -6.38 20.90 9.80
N ALA A 89 -7.48 20.17 9.67
CA ALA A 89 -8.81 20.63 10.08
C ALA A 89 -8.86 20.89 11.61
N VAL A 90 -8.29 20.00 12.42
CA VAL A 90 -8.18 20.20 13.87
C VAL A 90 -7.38 21.47 14.18
N THR A 91 -6.25 21.66 13.52
CA THR A 91 -5.39 22.85 13.73
C THR A 91 -6.12 24.14 13.35
N LEU A 92 -6.86 24.14 12.23
CA LEU A 92 -7.65 25.29 11.80
C LEU A 92 -8.79 25.60 12.80
N ILE A 93 -9.50 24.58 13.30
CA ILE A 93 -10.55 24.74 14.30
C ILE A 93 -9.97 25.34 15.58
N LEU A 94 -8.86 24.80 16.08
CA LEU A 94 -8.19 25.30 17.27
C LEU A 94 -7.64 26.72 17.07
N GLY A 95 -7.04 27.01 15.92
CA GLY A 95 -6.54 28.32 15.58
C GLY A 95 -7.66 29.39 15.53
N TRP A 96 -8.79 29.02 14.93
CA TRP A 96 -9.94 29.92 14.85
C TRP A 96 -10.52 30.31 16.25
N TRP A 97 -10.66 29.30 17.11
CA TRP A 97 -11.19 29.53 18.47
C TRP A 97 -10.12 30.05 19.43
N GLY A 98 -8.86 29.80 19.21
CA GLY A 98 -7.75 30.29 20.05
C GLY A 98 -7.40 31.76 19.83
N HIS A 99 -7.83 32.34 18.70
CA HIS A 99 -7.60 33.75 18.35
C HIS A 99 -8.80 34.66 18.69
N ALA A 100 -9.75 34.22 19.52
CA ALA A 100 -10.77 35.12 20.03
C ALA A 100 -10.06 36.29 20.71
N PRO A 101 -10.28 37.55 20.26
CA PRO A 101 -9.58 38.71 20.80
C PRO A 101 -9.85 38.77 22.30
N ARG A 102 -8.80 38.83 23.09
CA ARG A 102 -8.86 39.13 24.52
C ARG A 102 -9.28 40.60 24.67
N THR A 103 -10.53 40.90 24.37
CA THR A 103 -11.17 42.15 24.73
C THR A 103 -11.76 41.99 26.13
N GLY A 104 -10.92 41.99 27.12
CA GLY A 104 -11.36 41.89 28.51
C GLY A 104 -10.32 42.52 29.41
N GLU A 105 -10.72 43.49 30.16
CA GLU A 105 -9.97 44.08 31.29
C GLU A 105 -9.41 42.97 32.18
N PRO A 106 -8.20 43.19 32.78
CA PRO A 106 -7.51 42.20 33.57
C PRO A 106 -8.18 41.76 34.87
N ASP A 107 -9.37 42.27 35.19
CA ASP A 107 -10.05 42.06 36.50
C ASP A 107 -11.27 41.12 36.49
N SER A 108 -11.63 40.53 35.35
CA SER A 108 -12.73 39.57 35.36
C SER A 108 -12.19 38.14 35.52
N ALA A 109 -12.46 37.54 36.68
CA ALA A 109 -12.22 36.13 37.00
C ALA A 109 -13.04 35.12 36.14
N THR A 110 -13.43 35.52 34.95
CA THR A 110 -14.09 34.65 33.97
C THR A 110 -13.03 33.82 33.24
N PRO A 111 -13.11 32.48 33.31
CA PRO A 111 -12.21 31.64 32.56
C PRO A 111 -12.32 32.02 31.08
N PRO A 112 -11.19 31.97 30.32
CA PRO A 112 -11.22 32.25 28.88
C PRO A 112 -12.30 31.40 28.22
N PRO A 113 -13.06 31.95 27.26
CA PRO A 113 -14.10 31.19 26.59
C PRO A 113 -13.49 29.89 26.02
N GLY A 114 -13.79 28.80 26.71
CA GLY A 114 -13.30 27.47 26.31
C GLY A 114 -13.85 27.12 24.95
N VAL A 115 -13.16 26.25 24.25
CA VAL A 115 -13.62 25.69 22.98
C VAL A 115 -15.06 25.21 23.14
N PRO A 116 -16.02 25.66 22.32
CA PRO A 116 -17.41 25.25 22.48
C PRO A 116 -17.53 23.73 22.47
N VAL A 117 -18.39 23.18 23.33
CA VAL A 117 -18.57 21.70 23.43
C VAL A 117 -18.79 21.02 22.07
N ARG A 118 -19.44 21.71 21.15
CA ARG A 118 -19.64 21.22 19.79
C ARG A 118 -18.32 21.11 19.01
N ALA A 119 -17.44 22.11 19.13
CA ALA A 119 -16.13 22.09 18.47
C ALA A 119 -15.22 21.05 19.13
N ALA A 120 -15.22 20.87 20.43
CA ALA A 120 -14.49 19.83 21.14
C ALA A 120 -14.91 18.42 20.69
N ARG A 121 -16.20 18.18 20.47
CA ARG A 121 -16.68 16.89 19.91
C ARG A 121 -16.15 16.62 18.50
N TRP A 122 -16.09 17.65 17.65
CA TRP A 122 -15.53 17.51 16.30
C TRP A 122 -14.04 17.25 16.32
N ILE A 123 -13.30 17.94 17.18
CA ILE A 123 -11.86 17.71 17.37
C ILE A 123 -11.63 16.25 17.80
N GLY A 124 -12.39 15.77 18.80
CA GLY A 124 -12.31 14.39 19.26
C GLY A 124 -12.61 13.37 18.15
N PHE A 125 -13.63 13.62 17.34
CA PHE A 125 -13.99 12.78 16.21
C PHE A 125 -12.92 12.75 15.13
N LEU A 126 -12.40 13.90 14.71
CA LEU A 126 -11.32 13.99 13.73
C LEU A 126 -10.02 13.34 14.24
N ALA A 127 -9.70 13.51 15.52
CA ALA A 127 -8.56 12.85 16.14
C ALA A 127 -8.70 11.32 16.15
N ALA A 128 -9.91 10.82 16.44
CA ALA A 128 -10.17 9.38 16.37
C ALA A 128 -10.02 8.82 14.94
N ILE A 129 -10.55 9.53 13.94
CA ILE A 129 -10.35 9.16 12.52
C ILE A 129 -8.86 9.15 12.18
N ALA A 130 -8.13 10.20 12.55
CA ALA A 130 -6.70 10.30 12.27
C ALA A 130 -5.94 9.13 12.91
N ALA A 131 -6.26 8.75 14.16
CA ALA A 131 -5.62 7.61 14.83
C ALA A 131 -5.87 6.28 14.11
N VAL A 132 -7.14 6.02 13.71
CA VAL A 132 -7.49 4.80 12.97
C VAL A 132 -6.79 4.75 11.61
N MET A 133 -6.78 5.88 10.89
CA MET A 133 -6.13 5.96 9.58
C MET A 133 -4.60 5.84 9.68
N THR A 134 -3.99 6.34 10.74
CA THR A 134 -2.55 6.15 11.00
C THR A 134 -2.23 4.65 11.19
N GLY A 135 -3.01 3.95 12.02
CA GLY A 135 -2.83 2.51 12.24
C GLY A 135 -3.01 1.71 10.95
N PHE A 136 -4.07 2.00 10.19
CA PHE A 136 -4.30 1.34 8.90
C PHE A 136 -3.21 1.65 7.89
N GLY A 137 -2.76 2.90 7.79
CA GLY A 137 -1.70 3.32 6.89
C GLY A 137 -0.38 2.59 7.18
N HIS A 138 -0.03 2.45 8.46
CA HIS A 138 1.16 1.71 8.88
C HIS A 138 1.07 0.22 8.52
N PHE A 139 -0.04 -0.43 8.87
CA PHE A 139 -0.28 -1.83 8.49
C PHE A 139 -0.24 -2.04 6.98
N ALA A 140 -0.87 -1.15 6.20
CA ALA A 140 -0.86 -1.25 4.74
C ALA A 140 0.54 -1.05 4.16
N ALA A 141 1.36 -0.14 4.71
CA ALA A 141 2.74 0.09 4.29
C ALA A 141 3.63 -1.13 4.57
N GLU A 142 3.56 -1.71 5.77
CA GLU A 142 4.31 -2.93 6.12
C GLU A 142 3.92 -4.11 5.23
N SER A 143 2.60 -4.30 5.03
CA SER A 143 2.09 -5.36 4.16
C SER A 143 2.51 -5.16 2.70
N ALA A 144 2.52 -3.91 2.21
CA ALA A 144 3.01 -3.58 0.87
C ALA A 144 4.49 -3.96 0.72
N GLN A 145 5.31 -3.59 1.71
CA GLN A 145 6.75 -3.91 1.71
C GLN A 145 6.98 -5.42 1.74
N ALA A 146 6.22 -6.18 2.52
CA ALA A 146 6.30 -7.64 2.55
C ALA A 146 5.99 -8.25 1.17
N HIS A 147 4.99 -7.73 0.45
CA HIS A 147 4.67 -8.17 -0.90
C HIS A 147 5.76 -7.80 -1.92
N PHE A 148 6.35 -6.61 -1.84
CA PHE A 148 7.47 -6.23 -2.71
C PHE A 148 8.69 -7.11 -2.44
N ASN A 149 9.04 -7.36 -1.19
CA ASN A 149 10.14 -8.25 -0.83
C ASN A 149 9.91 -9.69 -1.35
N SER A 150 8.65 -10.15 -1.33
CA SER A 150 8.29 -11.45 -1.90
C SER A 150 8.43 -11.47 -3.42
N ALA A 151 8.02 -10.40 -4.10
CA ALA A 151 8.20 -10.26 -5.55
C ALA A 151 9.68 -10.25 -5.94
N ASP A 152 10.51 -9.51 -5.19
CA ASP A 152 11.97 -9.44 -5.42
C ASP A 152 12.62 -10.80 -5.20
N ARG A 153 12.25 -11.55 -4.15
CA ARG A 153 12.73 -12.93 -3.94
C ARG A 153 12.42 -13.84 -5.10
N VAL A 154 11.17 -13.82 -5.61
CA VAL A 154 10.78 -14.63 -6.76
C VAL A 154 11.56 -14.20 -8.01
N ARG A 155 11.82 -12.92 -8.18
CA ARG A 155 12.65 -12.40 -9.26
C ARG A 155 14.09 -12.94 -9.20
N ASP A 156 14.72 -12.83 -8.03
CA ASP A 156 16.08 -13.31 -7.83
C ASP A 156 16.18 -14.82 -8.08
N GLN A 157 15.18 -15.59 -7.62
CA GLN A 157 15.08 -17.02 -7.88
C GLN A 157 14.92 -17.33 -9.37
N LEU A 158 14.10 -16.55 -10.08
CA LEU A 158 13.96 -16.64 -11.53
C LEU A 158 15.29 -16.43 -12.26
N ASP A 159 16.00 -15.35 -11.88
CA ASP A 159 17.28 -15.01 -12.50
C ASP A 159 18.36 -16.06 -12.17
N GLN A 160 18.36 -16.60 -10.96
CA GLN A 160 19.27 -17.67 -10.58
C GLN A 160 18.95 -18.97 -11.35
N THR A 161 17.68 -19.38 -11.39
CA THR A 161 17.24 -20.57 -12.13
C THR A 161 17.59 -20.47 -13.62
N ARG A 162 17.44 -19.28 -14.22
CA ARG A 162 17.85 -19.06 -15.63
C ARG A 162 19.34 -19.27 -15.83
N LYS A 163 20.18 -18.79 -14.92
CA LYS A 163 21.64 -19.03 -14.97
C LYS A 163 21.92 -20.53 -14.84
N ASP A 164 21.29 -21.18 -13.86
CA ASP A 164 21.49 -22.60 -13.59
C ASP A 164 21.09 -23.45 -14.81
N ILE A 165 20.00 -23.13 -15.51
CA ILE A 165 19.56 -23.80 -16.74
C ILE A 165 20.57 -23.59 -17.88
N VAL A 166 21.13 -22.40 -18.04
CA VAL A 166 22.09 -22.09 -19.12
C VAL A 166 23.42 -22.82 -18.93
N ILE A 167 23.85 -22.99 -17.66
CA ILE A 167 25.11 -23.69 -17.34
C ILE A 167 24.93 -25.19 -17.13
N ALA A 168 23.71 -25.71 -17.12
CA ALA A 168 23.41 -27.13 -16.93
C ALA A 168 24.08 -27.97 -18.03
N LYS A 169 24.80 -29.01 -17.62
CA LYS A 169 25.49 -29.92 -18.52
C LYS A 169 24.63 -31.14 -18.89
N THR A 170 23.62 -31.40 -18.08
CA THR A 170 22.69 -32.52 -18.27
C THR A 170 21.24 -32.05 -18.19
N ALA A 171 20.34 -32.83 -18.81
CA ALA A 171 18.90 -32.56 -18.69
C ALA A 171 18.41 -32.73 -17.23
N GLU A 172 19.07 -33.57 -16.44
CA GLU A 172 18.75 -33.80 -15.04
C GLU A 172 19.10 -32.60 -14.19
N ASP A 173 20.27 -31.96 -14.40
CA ASP A 173 20.65 -30.71 -13.71
C ASP A 173 19.66 -29.58 -14.03
N ALA A 174 19.24 -29.46 -15.28
CA ALA A 174 18.28 -28.44 -15.69
C ALA A 174 16.88 -28.66 -15.06
N ARG A 175 16.42 -29.91 -14.96
CA ARG A 175 15.17 -30.26 -14.26
C ARG A 175 15.26 -29.98 -12.78
N ALA A 176 16.36 -30.35 -12.14
CA ALA A 176 16.58 -30.04 -10.70
C ALA A 176 16.51 -28.54 -10.42
N ALA A 177 17.00 -27.69 -11.32
CA ALA A 177 16.88 -26.25 -11.20
C ALA A 177 15.41 -25.77 -11.29
N LEU A 178 14.61 -26.35 -12.20
CA LEU A 178 13.18 -26.05 -12.32
C LEU A 178 12.38 -26.53 -11.10
N ASP A 179 12.61 -27.75 -10.63
CA ASP A 179 11.93 -28.31 -9.45
C ASP A 179 12.23 -27.51 -8.19
N LYS A 180 13.46 -27.03 -8.05
CA LYS A 180 13.84 -26.12 -6.97
C LYS A 180 13.05 -24.82 -7.03
N LEU A 181 12.89 -24.21 -8.20
CA LEU A 181 12.08 -23.01 -8.39
C LEU A 181 10.63 -23.27 -8.02
N GLU A 182 10.01 -24.35 -8.53
CA GLU A 182 8.61 -24.67 -8.23
C GLU A 182 8.39 -24.92 -6.72
N THR A 183 9.29 -25.59 -6.05
CA THR A 183 9.24 -25.83 -4.60
C THR A 183 9.33 -24.54 -3.79
N GLN A 184 10.14 -23.60 -4.24
CA GLN A 184 10.33 -22.30 -3.55
C GLN A 184 9.15 -21.34 -3.76
N ILE A 185 8.49 -21.41 -4.91
CA ILE A 185 7.30 -20.57 -5.21
C ILE A 185 6.04 -21.13 -4.56
N GLY A 186 5.96 -22.45 -4.34
CA GLY A 186 4.81 -23.11 -3.72
C GLY A 186 4.75 -23.00 -2.19
N ARG A 187 5.77 -22.44 -1.58
CA ARG A 187 5.83 -22.14 -0.13
C ARG A 187 5.55 -20.67 0.15
#